data_f7a10ebd46355243a21021df88b5769d
#
_entry.id   f7a10ebd46355243a21021df88b5769d
#
_cell.length_a   1.000
_cell.length_b   1.000
_cell.length_c   1.000
_cell.angle_alpha   90.00
_cell.angle_beta   90.00
_cell.angle_gamma   90.00
#
_symmetry.space_group_name_H-M   'P 1'
#
loop_
_entity.id
_entity.type
_entity.pdbx_description
1 polymer ?
#
loop_
_entity_poly.entity_id
_entity_poly.type
_entity_poly.pdbx_seq_one_letter_code
_entity_poly.pdbx_strand_id
1 'polypeptide(L)'
;AEFGITLFERSHSGVKVTPAGALLVDDARSIMRQSEDALRRARRAAGDGGAVRLGVSMMCPGRQTLAMWTGVHELEPSLRFEIVSVSDLYDERETVMRSLGREVDVVQSSFSTPRWGDACQKLRIVNVPFYIDVPRTSSLARRKRITVADLEGMRLRVLRHGNDAMDSLRIDLLADGGVDVIDVDSFDFALFNEAEEKGDAVLTCGAWSGVHPAFVGVPFLCGREVPVFLHYPLE
;
A
#
# COMPACT_ATOMS: atom_id res chain seq x y z
N ALA A 1 22.16 36.69 9.97
CA ALA A 1 21.61 35.50 10.63
C ALA A 1 20.75 35.95 11.79
N GLU A 2 19.43 35.98 11.61
CA GLU A 2 18.45 36.43 12.60
C GLU A 2 18.38 35.51 13.85
N PHE A 3 18.85 34.28 13.72
CA PHE A 3 18.81 33.25 14.77
C PHE A 3 20.16 32.86 15.35
N GLY A 4 21.26 33.53 14.97
CA GLY A 4 22.62 33.23 15.48
C GLY A 4 23.15 31.84 15.10
N ILE A 5 22.49 31.14 14.18
CA ILE A 5 22.80 29.77 13.74
C ILE A 5 23.19 29.79 12.27
N THR A 6 24.27 29.11 11.91
CA THR A 6 24.67 28.92 10.50
C THR A 6 23.93 27.73 9.93
N LEU A 7 23.04 27.99 8.96
CA LEU A 7 22.21 26.96 8.31
C LEU A 7 22.82 26.42 7.02
N PHE A 8 23.65 27.23 6.36
CA PHE A 8 24.30 26.90 5.09
C PHE A 8 25.74 27.33 5.11
N GLU A 9 26.64 26.51 4.63
CA GLU A 9 28.05 26.83 4.38
C GLU A 9 28.26 27.02 2.88
N ARG A 10 28.88 28.15 2.53
CA ARG A 10 29.28 28.45 1.14
C ARG A 10 30.72 28.03 0.91
N SER A 11 30.96 27.27 -0.14
CA SER A 11 32.31 26.91 -0.60
C SER A 11 32.45 27.22 -2.08
N HIS A 12 33.67 27.14 -2.60
CA HIS A 12 33.93 27.29 -4.04
C HIS A 12 33.19 26.24 -4.90
N SER A 13 32.75 25.10 -4.31
CA SER A 13 32.05 24.04 -4.96
C SER A 13 30.48 24.10 -4.78
N GLY A 14 29.99 25.18 -4.16
CA GLY A 14 28.53 25.37 -3.95
C GLY A 14 28.14 25.63 -2.50
N VAL A 15 26.85 25.40 -2.22
CA VAL A 15 26.25 25.57 -0.89
C VAL A 15 25.95 24.19 -0.28
N LYS A 16 26.46 23.98 0.95
CA LYS A 16 26.15 22.80 1.75
C LYS A 16 25.22 23.17 2.90
N VAL A 17 24.28 22.31 3.23
CA VAL A 17 23.41 22.44 4.40
C VAL A 17 24.18 21.95 5.63
N THR A 18 24.19 22.72 6.71
CA THR A 18 24.77 22.29 7.98
C THR A 18 23.83 21.29 8.68
N PRO A 19 24.28 20.52 9.70
CA PRO A 19 23.38 19.68 10.50
C PRO A 19 22.22 20.46 11.12
N ALA A 20 22.46 21.68 11.61
CA ALA A 20 21.40 22.56 12.10
C ALA A 20 20.45 23.02 10.99
N GLY A 21 21.00 23.26 9.79
CA GLY A 21 20.20 23.57 8.60
C GLY A 21 19.31 22.41 8.17
N ALA A 22 19.80 21.18 8.22
CA ALA A 22 19.02 19.99 7.88
C ALA A 22 17.81 19.82 8.82
N LEU A 23 18.01 19.95 10.12
CA LEU A 23 16.93 19.90 11.12
C LEU A 23 15.88 20.99 10.84
N LEU A 24 16.32 22.23 10.60
CA LEU A 24 15.39 23.33 10.33
C LEU A 24 14.63 23.14 9.00
N VAL A 25 15.24 22.54 7.99
CA VAL A 25 14.56 22.23 6.72
C VAL A 25 13.44 21.23 6.94
N ASP A 26 13.65 20.19 7.74
CA ASP A 26 12.64 19.18 8.03
C ASP A 26 11.51 19.77 8.88
N ASP A 27 11.82 20.58 9.88
CA ASP A 27 10.85 21.31 10.67
C ASP A 27 10.03 22.31 9.81
N ALA A 28 10.70 23.07 8.94
CA ALA A 28 10.03 24.02 8.04
C ALA A 28 9.09 23.30 7.07
N ARG A 29 9.48 22.18 6.50
CA ARG A 29 8.60 21.34 5.67
C ARG A 29 7.39 20.86 6.46
N SER A 30 7.58 20.47 7.72
CA SER A 30 6.49 20.05 8.59
C SER A 30 5.51 21.18 8.87
N ILE A 31 6.00 22.38 9.18
CA ILE A 31 5.18 23.59 9.41
C ILE A 31 4.40 23.97 8.14
N MET A 32 5.06 23.95 6.98
CA MET A 32 4.39 24.23 5.69
C MET A 32 3.26 23.25 5.44
N ARG A 33 3.50 21.94 5.60
CA ARG A 33 2.45 20.90 5.46
C ARG A 33 1.29 21.17 6.42
N GLN A 34 1.57 21.43 7.71
CA GLN A 34 0.54 21.72 8.70
C GLN A 34 -0.29 22.97 8.35
N SER A 35 0.34 24.02 7.81
CA SER A 35 -0.35 25.22 7.36
C SER A 35 -1.27 24.94 6.17
N GLU A 36 -0.79 24.20 5.17
CA GLU A 36 -1.60 23.77 4.02
C GLU A 36 -2.78 22.89 4.44
N ASP A 37 -2.58 21.99 5.40
CA ASP A 37 -3.62 21.14 5.95
C ASP A 37 -4.69 21.97 6.70
N ALA A 38 -4.28 22.96 7.47
CA ALA A 38 -5.20 23.86 8.16
C ALA A 38 -6.05 24.65 7.15
N LEU A 39 -5.45 25.18 6.09
CA LEU A 39 -6.17 25.89 5.04
C LEU A 39 -7.14 24.98 4.29
N ARG A 40 -6.75 23.73 4.00
CA ARG A 40 -7.65 22.75 3.38
C ARG A 40 -8.86 22.43 4.25
N ARG A 41 -8.65 22.18 5.55
CA ARG A 41 -9.77 21.97 6.49
C ARG A 41 -10.71 23.17 6.54
N ALA A 42 -10.16 24.38 6.57
CA ALA A 42 -10.96 25.59 6.56
C ALA A 42 -11.79 25.73 5.27
N ARG A 43 -11.21 25.46 4.10
CA ARG A 43 -11.93 25.47 2.81
C ARG A 43 -13.04 24.42 2.77
N ARG A 44 -12.79 23.18 3.25
CA ARG A 44 -13.85 22.17 3.35
C ARG A 44 -14.99 22.60 4.25
N ALA A 45 -14.68 23.18 5.41
CA ALA A 45 -15.69 23.71 6.32
C ALA A 45 -16.50 24.87 5.70
N ALA A 46 -15.90 25.62 4.76
CA ALA A 46 -16.55 26.67 4.00
C ALA A 46 -17.38 26.14 2.81
N GLY A 47 -17.46 24.82 2.60
CA GLY A 47 -18.21 24.24 1.49
C GLY A 47 -17.47 24.29 0.14
N ASP A 48 -16.19 24.68 0.14
CA ASP A 48 -15.35 24.67 -1.05
C ASP A 48 -14.86 23.23 -1.24
N GLY A 49 -15.57 22.45 -2.10
CA GLY A 49 -15.39 21.01 -2.31
C GLY A 49 -13.98 20.68 -2.75
N GLY A 50 -13.11 20.43 -1.76
CA GLY A 50 -11.73 20.04 -1.98
C GLY A 50 -11.63 18.60 -2.52
N ALA A 51 -10.50 18.29 -3.18
CA ALA A 51 -10.20 16.92 -3.58
C ALA A 51 -10.03 16.01 -2.35
N VAL A 52 -10.55 14.78 -2.43
CA VAL A 52 -10.28 13.71 -1.47
C VAL A 52 -8.93 13.10 -1.81
N ARG A 53 -7.99 13.14 -0.89
CA ARG A 53 -6.65 12.55 -1.07
C ARG A 53 -6.71 11.06 -0.78
N LEU A 54 -6.61 10.27 -1.85
CA LEU A 54 -6.58 8.81 -1.77
C LEU A 54 -5.13 8.35 -1.68
N GLY A 55 -4.77 7.77 -0.54
CA GLY A 55 -3.49 7.10 -0.35
C GLY A 55 -3.43 5.79 -1.11
N VAL A 56 -2.45 5.66 -1.99
CA VAL A 56 -2.21 4.45 -2.78
C VAL A 56 -0.76 4.00 -2.64
N SER A 57 -0.56 2.70 -2.82
CA SER A 57 0.75 2.05 -2.78
C SER A 57 0.81 0.94 -3.82
N MET A 58 1.96 0.28 -3.96
CA MET A 58 2.11 -0.87 -4.85
C MET A 58 1.17 -2.02 -4.44
N MET A 59 1.05 -2.30 -3.13
CA MET A 59 0.16 -3.33 -2.60
C MET A 59 -1.30 -2.91 -2.57
N CYS A 60 -1.58 -1.62 -2.54
CA CYS A 60 -2.93 -1.06 -2.50
C CYS A 60 -3.08 0.05 -3.56
N PRO A 61 -3.08 -0.31 -4.87
CA PRO A 61 -3.06 0.67 -5.96
C PRO A 61 -4.38 1.45 -6.11
N GLY A 62 -5.30 1.32 -5.16
CA GLY A 62 -6.58 2.04 -5.19
C GLY A 62 -7.57 1.55 -6.24
N ARG A 63 -7.28 0.43 -6.92
CA ARG A 63 -8.08 -0.08 -8.05
C ARG A 63 -9.56 -0.23 -7.70
N GLN A 64 -9.88 -0.79 -6.54
CA GLN A 64 -11.26 -1.03 -6.11
C GLN A 64 -11.99 0.28 -5.83
N THR A 65 -11.31 1.23 -5.18
CA THR A 65 -11.84 2.57 -4.91
C THR A 65 -12.07 3.35 -6.20
N LEU A 66 -11.10 3.32 -7.11
CA LEU A 66 -11.21 4.01 -8.40
C LEU A 66 -12.28 3.39 -9.32
N ALA A 67 -12.51 2.07 -9.22
CA ALA A 67 -13.60 1.42 -9.96
C ALA A 67 -14.99 1.89 -9.51
N MET A 68 -15.16 2.30 -8.26
CA MET A 68 -16.41 2.88 -7.76
C MET A 68 -16.57 4.37 -8.12
N TRP A 69 -15.49 5.01 -8.54
CA TRP A 69 -15.44 6.46 -8.78
C TRP A 69 -16.49 6.94 -9.77
N THR A 70 -16.71 6.21 -10.87
CA THR A 70 -17.69 6.60 -11.90
C THR A 70 -19.06 6.81 -11.29
N GLY A 71 -19.55 5.85 -10.48
CA GLY A 71 -20.84 5.98 -9.80
C GLY A 71 -20.88 7.09 -8.76
N VAL A 72 -19.77 7.31 -8.03
CA VAL A 72 -19.67 8.40 -7.04
C VAL A 72 -19.69 9.75 -7.74
N HIS A 73 -18.97 9.90 -8.86
CA HIS A 73 -18.92 11.15 -9.61
C HIS A 73 -20.26 11.52 -10.28
N GLU A 74 -21.08 10.52 -10.64
CA GLU A 74 -22.45 10.75 -11.10
C GLU A 74 -23.36 11.34 -10.01
N LEU A 75 -23.14 10.90 -8.75
CA LEU A 75 -23.92 11.37 -7.59
C LEU A 75 -23.41 12.71 -7.04
N GLU A 76 -22.12 12.93 -7.08
CA GLU A 76 -21.47 14.14 -6.56
C GLU A 76 -20.37 14.61 -7.54
N PRO A 77 -20.75 15.38 -8.59
CA PRO A 77 -19.82 15.83 -9.62
C PRO A 77 -18.73 16.78 -9.13
N SER A 78 -18.93 17.41 -7.97
CA SER A 78 -17.94 18.33 -7.38
C SER A 78 -16.79 17.60 -6.70
N LEU A 79 -16.97 16.33 -6.35
CA LEU A 79 -15.97 15.52 -5.70
C LEU A 79 -14.82 15.18 -6.65
N ARG A 80 -13.59 15.34 -6.20
CA ARG A 80 -12.37 15.02 -6.93
C ARG A 80 -11.47 14.16 -6.09
N PHE A 81 -10.67 13.30 -6.73
CA PHE A 81 -9.57 12.59 -6.07
C PHE A 81 -8.22 13.21 -6.42
N GLU A 82 -7.38 13.28 -5.41
CA GLU A 82 -5.96 13.50 -5.52
C GLU A 82 -5.24 12.23 -5.06
N ILE A 83 -4.35 11.69 -5.87
CA ILE A 83 -3.61 10.48 -5.53
C ILE A 83 -2.36 10.85 -4.75
N VAL A 84 -2.21 10.26 -3.57
CA VAL A 84 -1.05 10.44 -2.69
C VAL A 84 -0.35 9.10 -2.54
N SER A 85 0.95 9.06 -2.80
CA SER A 85 1.74 7.85 -2.57
C SER A 85 1.96 7.63 -1.07
N VAL A 86 1.69 6.41 -0.61
CA VAL A 86 1.92 5.98 0.78
C VAL A 86 2.83 4.76 0.80
N SER A 87 3.48 4.52 1.94
CA SER A 87 4.39 3.39 2.10
C SER A 87 3.66 2.08 2.33
N ASP A 88 4.23 0.99 1.79
CA ASP A 88 3.82 -0.40 2.06
C ASP A 88 4.65 -1.06 3.17
N LEU A 89 5.70 -0.40 3.65
CA LEU A 89 6.57 -0.95 4.69
C LEU A 89 5.80 -1.17 5.99
N TYR A 90 6.00 -2.34 6.59
CA TYR A 90 5.28 -2.74 7.79
C TYR A 90 5.44 -1.73 8.94
N ASP A 91 6.67 -1.25 9.16
CA ASP A 91 6.98 -0.31 10.23
C ASP A 91 6.43 1.11 9.98
N GLU A 92 6.14 1.45 8.72
CA GLU A 92 5.60 2.77 8.36
C GLU A 92 4.07 2.81 8.30
N ARG A 93 3.40 1.66 8.36
CA ARG A 93 1.94 1.57 8.32
C ARG A 93 1.25 2.40 9.40
N GLU A 94 1.78 2.40 10.61
CA GLU A 94 1.25 3.22 11.70
C GLU A 94 1.39 4.71 11.39
N THR A 95 2.49 5.13 10.78
CA THR A 95 2.72 6.51 10.33
C THR A 95 1.70 6.91 9.28
N VAL A 96 1.43 6.04 8.28
CA VAL A 96 0.39 6.26 7.28
C VAL A 96 -0.98 6.43 7.93
N MET A 97 -1.36 5.57 8.89
CA MET A 97 -2.64 5.68 9.58
C MET A 97 -2.75 6.96 10.42
N ARG A 98 -1.67 7.40 11.05
CA ARG A 98 -1.62 8.68 11.79
C ARG A 98 -1.67 9.91 10.88
N SER A 99 -1.37 9.75 9.60
CA SER A 99 -1.46 10.84 8.61
C SER A 99 -2.88 11.05 8.06
N LEU A 100 -3.83 10.14 8.39
CA LEU A 100 -5.24 10.27 8.00
C LEU A 100 -5.85 11.57 8.51
N GLY A 101 -6.56 12.25 7.62
CA GLY A 101 -7.13 13.58 7.86
C GLY A 101 -6.12 14.74 7.80
N ARG A 102 -4.82 14.44 7.67
CA ARG A 102 -3.74 15.43 7.55
C ARG A 102 -3.11 15.41 6.15
N GLU A 103 -2.39 14.35 5.82
CA GLU A 103 -1.69 14.19 4.53
C GLU A 103 -2.53 13.41 3.53
N VAL A 104 -3.29 12.43 3.99
CA VAL A 104 -4.25 11.63 3.22
C VAL A 104 -5.61 11.66 3.89
N ASP A 105 -6.68 11.54 3.13
CA ASP A 105 -8.04 11.53 3.66
C ASP A 105 -8.59 10.11 3.74
N VAL A 106 -8.21 9.27 2.78
CA VAL A 106 -8.65 7.89 2.68
C VAL A 106 -7.47 7.03 2.22
N VAL A 107 -7.30 5.87 2.83
CA VAL A 107 -6.34 4.85 2.39
C VAL A 107 -7.09 3.56 2.08
N GLN A 108 -6.93 3.04 0.86
CA GLN A 108 -7.36 1.69 0.55
C GLN A 108 -6.31 0.71 1.04
N SER A 109 -6.73 -0.31 1.80
CA SER A 109 -5.81 -1.31 2.33
C SER A 109 -6.54 -2.64 2.54
N SER A 110 -5.80 -3.74 2.49
CA SER A 110 -6.27 -5.06 2.90
C SER A 110 -5.85 -5.43 4.33
N PHE A 111 -5.18 -4.51 5.00
CA PHE A 111 -4.68 -4.73 6.36
C PHE A 111 -5.77 -4.36 7.38
N SER A 112 -6.00 -5.24 8.34
CA SER A 112 -6.89 -5.01 9.47
C SER A 112 -6.21 -5.43 10.75
N THR A 113 -5.14 -4.71 11.13
CA THR A 113 -4.51 -5.00 12.42
C THR A 113 -5.33 -4.41 13.56
N PRO A 114 -5.43 -5.09 14.71
CA PRO A 114 -6.08 -4.55 15.90
C PRO A 114 -5.50 -3.20 16.35
N ARG A 115 -4.23 -2.93 16.04
CA ARG A 115 -3.52 -1.68 16.37
C ARG A 115 -4.09 -0.43 15.70
N TRP A 116 -4.85 -0.58 14.61
CA TRP A 116 -5.42 0.55 13.88
C TRP A 116 -6.88 0.83 14.25
N GLY A 117 -7.53 -0.07 14.97
CA GLY A 117 -8.94 0.03 15.33
C GLY A 117 -9.30 1.31 16.07
N ASP A 118 -8.35 1.82 16.84
CA ASP A 118 -8.53 3.05 17.66
C ASP A 118 -8.01 4.31 16.96
N ALA A 119 -7.31 4.18 15.84
CA ALA A 119 -6.66 5.31 15.14
C ALA A 119 -7.47 5.82 13.93
N CYS A 120 -8.38 5.02 13.39
CA CYS A 120 -9.17 5.37 12.21
C CYS A 120 -10.45 4.54 12.15
N GLN A 121 -11.42 5.03 11.39
CA GLN A 121 -12.58 4.25 10.97
C GLN A 121 -12.23 3.40 9.74
N LYS A 122 -12.94 2.29 9.55
CA LYS A 122 -12.80 1.43 8.38
C LYS A 122 -14.14 1.03 7.80
N LEU A 123 -14.23 1.09 6.48
CA LEU A 123 -15.36 0.60 5.71
C LEU A 123 -14.88 -0.54 4.81
N ARG A 124 -15.42 -1.74 4.98
CA ARG A 124 -15.16 -2.84 4.04
C ARG A 124 -15.91 -2.57 2.74
N ILE A 125 -15.17 -2.49 1.62
CA ILE A 125 -15.74 -2.18 0.31
C ILE A 125 -15.97 -3.45 -0.54
N VAL A 126 -15.06 -4.44 -0.45
CA VAL A 126 -15.15 -5.67 -1.22
C VAL A 126 -14.28 -6.77 -0.61
N ASN A 127 -14.57 -8.02 -0.93
CA ASN A 127 -13.60 -9.11 -0.79
C ASN A 127 -13.02 -9.44 -2.16
N VAL A 128 -11.73 -9.70 -2.22
CA VAL A 128 -11.03 -10.09 -3.44
C VAL A 128 -10.41 -11.48 -3.30
N PRO A 129 -10.38 -12.29 -4.35
CA PRO A 129 -9.76 -13.60 -4.31
C PRO A 129 -8.24 -13.49 -4.15
N PHE A 130 -7.64 -14.56 -3.64
CA PHE A 130 -6.20 -14.77 -3.74
C PHE A 130 -5.79 -15.09 -5.16
N TYR A 131 -4.56 -14.72 -5.49
CA TYR A 131 -3.90 -15.05 -6.74
C TYR A 131 -2.51 -15.63 -6.46
N ILE A 132 -2.04 -16.44 -7.39
CA ILE A 132 -0.63 -16.81 -7.48
C ILE A 132 -0.08 -16.10 -8.71
N ASP A 133 0.80 -15.16 -8.50
CA ASP A 133 1.57 -14.54 -9.58
C ASP A 133 2.74 -15.48 -9.92
N VAL A 134 2.76 -15.96 -11.15
CA VAL A 134 3.80 -16.86 -11.65
C VAL A 134 4.56 -16.23 -12.82
N PRO A 135 5.85 -16.50 -12.99
CA PRO A 135 6.57 -16.05 -14.18
C PRO A 135 5.84 -16.47 -15.46
N ARG A 136 5.83 -15.60 -16.47
CA ARG A 136 5.18 -15.90 -17.77
C ARG A 136 5.71 -17.17 -18.44
N THR A 137 6.91 -17.58 -18.10
CA THR A 137 7.55 -18.82 -18.56
C THR A 137 7.03 -20.06 -17.85
N SER A 138 6.36 -19.93 -16.71
CA SER A 138 5.81 -21.05 -15.94
C SER A 138 4.66 -21.73 -16.69
N SER A 139 4.57 -23.05 -16.56
CA SER A 139 3.44 -23.83 -17.08
C SER A 139 2.09 -23.41 -16.46
N LEU A 140 2.12 -22.92 -15.24
CA LEU A 140 0.94 -22.43 -14.53
C LEU A 140 0.39 -21.12 -15.09
N ALA A 141 1.19 -20.34 -15.83
CA ALA A 141 0.76 -19.06 -16.42
C ALA A 141 -0.42 -19.19 -17.41
N ARG A 142 -0.64 -20.41 -17.93
CA ARG A 142 -1.75 -20.70 -18.86
C ARG A 142 -2.99 -21.29 -18.17
N ARG A 143 -2.91 -21.52 -16.87
CA ARG A 143 -4.03 -22.07 -16.09
C ARG A 143 -5.09 -21.01 -15.87
N LYS A 144 -6.36 -21.42 -15.88
CA LYS A 144 -7.48 -20.54 -15.52
C LYS A 144 -7.60 -20.34 -14.01
N ARG A 145 -7.04 -21.27 -13.23
CA ARG A 145 -7.05 -21.31 -11.77
C ARG A 145 -5.95 -22.23 -11.27
N ILE A 146 -5.51 -22.01 -10.05
CA ILE A 146 -4.52 -22.81 -9.32
C ILE A 146 -5.16 -23.27 -8.01
N THR A 147 -4.86 -24.50 -7.61
CA THR A 147 -5.19 -25.10 -6.31
C THR A 147 -3.94 -25.32 -5.50
N VAL A 148 -4.06 -25.70 -4.21
CA VAL A 148 -2.89 -26.04 -3.38
C VAL A 148 -2.09 -27.18 -3.99
N ALA A 149 -2.74 -28.21 -4.54
CA ALA A 149 -2.08 -29.34 -5.19
C ALA A 149 -1.25 -28.96 -6.42
N ASP A 150 -1.63 -27.88 -7.14
CA ASP A 150 -0.84 -27.38 -8.28
C ASP A 150 0.48 -26.70 -7.85
N LEU A 151 0.62 -26.37 -6.56
CA LEU A 151 1.80 -25.72 -5.98
C LEU A 151 2.78 -26.73 -5.35
N GLU A 152 2.49 -28.02 -5.36
CA GLU A 152 3.34 -29.06 -4.77
C GLU A 152 4.77 -28.99 -5.33
N GLY A 153 5.75 -28.93 -4.44
CA GLY A 153 7.17 -28.82 -4.78
C GLY A 153 7.59 -27.44 -5.34
N MET A 154 6.68 -26.47 -5.40
CA MET A 154 6.99 -25.11 -5.86
C MET A 154 7.47 -24.23 -4.70
N ARG A 155 8.34 -23.28 -5.05
CA ARG A 155 8.75 -22.21 -4.16
C ARG A 155 7.72 -21.05 -4.27
N LEU A 156 7.11 -20.71 -3.15
CA LEU A 156 6.08 -19.67 -3.06
C LEU A 156 6.53 -18.59 -2.10
N ARG A 157 6.73 -17.38 -2.60
CA ARG A 157 7.03 -16.21 -1.79
C ARG A 157 5.74 -15.66 -1.19
N VAL A 158 5.75 -15.50 0.13
CA VAL A 158 4.58 -15.05 0.90
C VAL A 158 5.00 -13.91 1.80
N LEU A 159 4.24 -12.81 1.77
CA LEU A 159 4.47 -11.67 2.65
C LEU A 159 4.26 -12.09 4.12
N ARG A 160 5.29 -11.92 4.93
CA ARG A 160 5.19 -12.03 6.38
C ARG A 160 4.46 -10.80 6.93
N HIS A 161 3.52 -11.02 7.83
CA HIS A 161 2.71 -9.93 8.40
C HIS A 161 1.91 -9.15 7.34
N GLY A 162 1.28 -9.88 6.42
CA GLY A 162 0.44 -9.31 5.36
C GLY A 162 -0.86 -8.77 5.91
N ASN A 163 -1.84 -9.64 6.04
CA ASN A 163 -3.12 -9.39 6.70
C ASN A 163 -3.62 -10.72 7.29
N ASP A 164 -4.65 -10.68 8.12
CA ASP A 164 -5.15 -11.86 8.83
C ASP A 164 -5.47 -13.04 7.89
N ALA A 165 -6.03 -12.77 6.70
CA ALA A 165 -6.35 -13.80 5.73
C ALA A 165 -5.09 -14.41 5.09
N MET A 166 -4.08 -13.58 4.78
CA MET A 166 -2.81 -14.02 4.22
C MET A 166 -1.99 -14.78 5.24
N ASP A 167 -1.90 -14.27 6.46
CA ASP A 167 -1.17 -14.91 7.56
C ASP A 167 -1.78 -16.28 7.90
N SER A 168 -3.11 -16.38 7.91
CA SER A 168 -3.84 -17.62 8.11
C SER A 168 -3.61 -18.63 6.97
N LEU A 169 -3.64 -18.19 5.71
CA LEU A 169 -3.34 -19.03 4.55
C LEU A 169 -1.89 -19.50 4.57
N ARG A 170 -0.96 -18.62 4.93
CA ARG A 170 0.46 -18.96 5.08
C ARG A 170 0.68 -20.08 6.12
N ILE A 171 0.00 -20.01 7.27
CA ILE A 171 0.06 -21.05 8.31
C ILE A 171 -0.44 -22.39 7.76
N ASP A 172 -1.55 -22.40 7.02
CA ASP A 172 -2.09 -23.61 6.43
C ASP A 172 -1.14 -24.22 5.40
N LEU A 173 -0.54 -23.41 4.52
CA LEU A 173 0.43 -23.88 3.53
C LEU A 173 1.69 -24.47 4.18
N LEU A 174 2.18 -23.89 5.27
CA LEU A 174 3.30 -24.43 6.05
C LEU A 174 2.94 -25.75 6.73
N ALA A 175 1.71 -25.88 7.23
CA ALA A 175 1.25 -27.11 7.88
C ALA A 175 1.02 -28.25 6.90
N ASP A 176 0.59 -27.94 5.66
CA ASP A 176 0.42 -28.93 4.58
C ASP A 176 1.77 -29.51 4.14
N GLY A 177 2.83 -28.69 4.13
CA GLY A 177 4.22 -29.11 3.84
C GLY A 177 4.52 -29.44 2.38
N GLY A 178 3.54 -29.36 1.50
CA GLY A 178 3.72 -29.63 0.05
C GLY A 178 4.31 -28.46 -0.73
N VAL A 179 4.29 -27.26 -0.16
CA VAL A 179 4.76 -26.01 -0.77
C VAL A 179 5.97 -25.48 -0.03
N ASP A 180 7.05 -25.13 -0.74
CA ASP A 180 8.21 -24.46 -0.15
C ASP A 180 7.91 -22.95 0.05
N VAL A 181 7.40 -22.59 1.23
CA VAL A 181 7.00 -21.24 1.58
C VAL A 181 8.23 -20.41 1.96
N ILE A 182 8.47 -19.34 1.20
CA ILE A 182 9.55 -18.38 1.43
C ILE A 182 8.94 -17.08 1.97
N ASP A 183 9.25 -16.78 3.22
CA ASP A 183 8.83 -15.53 3.84
C ASP A 183 9.55 -14.33 3.24
N VAL A 184 8.78 -13.26 2.95
CA VAL A 184 9.31 -11.96 2.52
C VAL A 184 8.74 -10.85 3.40
N ASP A 185 9.54 -9.80 3.63
CA ASP A 185 9.18 -8.70 4.53
C ASP A 185 8.56 -7.51 3.80
N SER A 186 8.79 -7.41 2.49
CA SER A 186 8.25 -6.34 1.64
C SER A 186 7.80 -6.87 0.30
N PHE A 187 6.92 -6.10 -0.34
CA PHE A 187 6.47 -6.29 -1.72
C PHE A 187 6.95 -5.11 -2.55
N ASP A 188 7.93 -5.37 -3.41
CA ASP A 188 8.50 -4.38 -4.31
C ASP A 188 8.93 -5.02 -5.63
N PHE A 189 9.38 -4.22 -6.58
CA PHE A 189 9.86 -4.74 -7.87
C PHE A 189 11.13 -5.58 -7.75
N ALA A 190 11.97 -5.36 -6.72
CA ALA A 190 13.17 -6.18 -6.50
C ALA A 190 12.79 -7.61 -6.13
N LEU A 191 11.75 -7.78 -5.28
CA LEU A 191 11.19 -9.10 -4.96
C LEU A 191 10.75 -9.85 -6.22
N PHE A 192 10.01 -9.18 -7.11
CA PHE A 192 9.52 -9.82 -8.34
C PHE A 192 10.65 -10.16 -9.31
N ASN A 193 11.66 -9.30 -9.46
CA ASN A 193 12.84 -9.60 -10.28
C ASN A 193 13.57 -10.84 -9.75
N GLU A 194 13.81 -10.91 -8.44
CA GLU A 194 14.44 -12.06 -7.82
C GLU A 194 13.58 -13.33 -7.95
N ALA A 195 12.27 -13.21 -7.82
CA ALA A 195 11.35 -14.33 -8.01
C ALA A 195 11.37 -14.84 -9.46
N GLU A 196 11.45 -13.94 -10.46
CA GLU A 196 11.58 -14.30 -11.87
C GLU A 196 12.86 -15.08 -12.14
N GLU A 197 14.01 -14.58 -11.67
CA GLU A 197 15.32 -15.24 -11.83
C GLU A 197 15.34 -16.66 -11.26
N LYS A 198 14.64 -16.86 -10.12
CA LYS A 198 14.59 -18.16 -9.43
C LYS A 198 13.44 -19.05 -9.88
N GLY A 199 12.53 -18.55 -10.71
CA GLY A 199 11.32 -19.25 -11.11
C GLY A 199 10.30 -19.40 -9.98
N ASP A 200 10.39 -18.59 -8.92
CA ASP A 200 9.51 -18.64 -7.76
C ASP A 200 8.12 -18.07 -8.10
N ALA A 201 7.08 -18.62 -7.49
CA ALA A 201 5.75 -18.02 -7.48
C ALA A 201 5.62 -17.00 -6.33
N VAL A 202 4.64 -16.11 -6.45
CA VAL A 202 4.37 -15.07 -5.44
C VAL A 202 2.90 -15.10 -5.06
N LEU A 203 2.59 -15.21 -3.77
CA LEU A 203 1.22 -15.12 -3.27
C LEU A 203 0.75 -13.65 -3.29
N THR A 204 -0.31 -13.39 -4.03
CA THR A 204 -0.90 -12.06 -4.18
C THR A 204 -2.42 -12.09 -3.97
N CYS A 205 -3.11 -11.02 -4.22
CA CYS A 205 -4.58 -11.00 -4.23
C CYS A 205 -5.10 -10.07 -5.32
N GLY A 206 -6.40 -10.09 -5.56
CA GLY A 206 -7.06 -9.29 -6.61
C GLY A 206 -6.89 -7.77 -6.47
N ALA A 207 -6.36 -7.28 -5.34
CA ALA A 207 -6.05 -5.87 -5.18
C ALA A 207 -4.75 -5.47 -5.90
N TRP A 208 -3.73 -6.35 -5.95
CA TRP A 208 -2.41 -6.03 -6.51
C TRP A 208 -1.80 -7.11 -7.43
N SER A 209 -2.50 -8.20 -7.72
CA SER A 209 -2.02 -9.19 -8.68
C SER A 209 -1.75 -8.58 -10.06
N GLY A 210 -0.71 -9.06 -10.74
CA GLY A 210 -0.33 -8.64 -12.09
C GLY A 210 0.33 -7.25 -12.17
N VAL A 211 0.91 -6.75 -11.08
CA VAL A 211 1.63 -5.45 -11.07
C VAL A 211 2.97 -5.52 -11.81
N HIS A 212 3.59 -6.70 -11.89
CA HIS A 212 4.89 -6.87 -12.56
C HIS A 212 4.74 -7.47 -13.95
N PRO A 213 5.34 -6.89 -15.01
CA PRO A 213 5.12 -7.29 -16.40
C PRO A 213 5.61 -8.70 -16.75
N ALA A 214 6.60 -9.24 -16.03
CA ALA A 214 7.11 -10.61 -16.23
C ALA A 214 6.21 -11.69 -15.59
N PHE A 215 5.20 -11.30 -14.81
CA PHE A 215 4.31 -12.23 -14.13
C PHE A 215 2.90 -12.26 -14.72
N VAL A 216 2.20 -13.36 -14.45
CA VAL A 216 0.78 -13.53 -14.72
C VAL A 216 0.11 -13.94 -13.42
N GLY A 217 -0.88 -13.16 -12.99
CA GLY A 217 -1.71 -13.51 -11.85
C GLY A 217 -2.77 -14.55 -12.25
N VAL A 218 -2.75 -15.70 -11.59
CA VAL A 218 -3.72 -16.78 -11.79
C VAL A 218 -4.57 -16.91 -10.52
N PRO A 219 -5.92 -16.93 -10.62
CA PRO A 219 -6.80 -17.09 -9.47
C PRO A 219 -6.45 -18.33 -8.64
N PHE A 220 -6.33 -18.18 -7.33
CA PHE A 220 -5.99 -19.23 -6.40
C PHE A 220 -7.21 -19.71 -5.62
N LEU A 221 -7.58 -20.99 -5.81
CA LEU A 221 -8.70 -21.60 -5.15
C LEU A 221 -8.28 -22.17 -3.78
N CYS A 222 -8.13 -21.32 -2.79
CA CYS A 222 -7.81 -21.71 -1.41
C CYS A 222 -9.00 -21.64 -0.45
N GLY A 223 -10.21 -21.36 -0.94
CA GLY A 223 -11.42 -21.24 -0.12
C GLY A 223 -11.45 -19.97 0.74
N ARG A 224 -10.56 -19.01 0.50
CA ARG A 224 -10.46 -17.77 1.27
C ARG A 224 -10.42 -16.56 0.34
N GLU A 225 -10.82 -15.42 0.89
CA GLU A 225 -10.75 -14.11 0.23
C GLU A 225 -10.07 -13.08 1.13
N VAL A 226 -9.56 -12.03 0.54
CA VAL A 226 -8.93 -10.92 1.22
C VAL A 226 -9.91 -9.75 1.29
N PRO A 227 -10.28 -9.28 2.49
CA PRO A 227 -11.12 -8.09 2.61
C PRO A 227 -10.33 -6.84 2.25
N VAL A 228 -10.95 -5.95 1.50
CA VAL A 228 -10.42 -4.63 1.14
C VAL A 228 -11.24 -3.57 1.87
N PHE A 229 -10.54 -2.67 2.53
CA PHE A 229 -11.13 -1.60 3.33
C PHE A 229 -10.74 -0.23 2.82
N LEU A 230 -11.60 0.76 3.06
CA LEU A 230 -11.23 2.16 3.12
C LEU A 230 -11.03 2.53 4.59
N HIS A 231 -9.87 3.09 4.89
CA HIS A 231 -9.55 3.67 6.18
C HIS A 231 -9.67 5.19 6.08
N TYR A 232 -10.31 5.83 7.05
CA TYR A 232 -10.55 7.26 7.08
C TYR A 232 -10.49 7.78 8.53
N PRO A 233 -10.30 9.09 8.76
CA PRO A 233 -10.13 9.65 10.10
C PRO A 233 -11.32 9.34 11.02
N LEU A 234 -11.05 9.30 12.31
CA LEU A 234 -12.08 9.46 13.34
C LEU A 234 -12.64 10.89 13.24
N GLU A 235 -13.92 11.07 13.46
CA GLU A 235 -14.56 12.40 13.52
C GLU A 235 -13.98 13.25 14.65
#